data_a8a706a3293aeb406f2d03130b4fc1c6
#
_entry.id   a8a706a3293aeb406f2d03130b4fc1c6
#
_cell.length_a   1.000
_cell.length_b   1.000
_cell.length_c   1.000
_cell.angle_alpha   90.00
_cell.angle_beta   90.00
_cell.angle_gamma   90.00
#
_symmetry.space_group_name_H-M   'P 1'
#
loop_
_entity.id
_entity.type
_entity.pdbx_description
1 polymer ?
#
loop_
_entity_poly.entity_id
_entity_poly.type
_entity_poly.pdbx_seq_one_letter_code
_entity_poly.pdbx_strand_id
1 'polypeptide(L)'
;MICCKEKIKYVLHYVKETFKDYSVQYEIFGFFGLLSLILRNVTESYSHILYSYKHHVCFKKVEAYLRGRVIHKYHDVDKIVMYALFPWLGVECINHIHTLWQDHHPCYKDLDGNKSYKPKDEVEWTEAIVDWECARFTKPDKPLNAYDTYLKYYYTSEYTRVIINTLISLGLLNVKTTDAGVVYKVTDKMDYFKYE
;
A
#
# COMPACT_ATOMS: atom_id res chain seq x y z
N MET A 1 17.23 8.59 0.75
CA MET A 1 16.26 8.68 -0.38
C MET A 1 16.86 7.98 -1.58
N ILE A 2 16.13 7.05 -2.21
CA ILE A 2 16.61 6.38 -3.43
C ILE A 2 16.63 7.41 -4.56
N CYS A 3 17.74 7.55 -5.28
CA CYS A 3 17.82 8.51 -6.37
C CYS A 3 16.99 8.05 -7.59
N CYS A 4 16.60 8.99 -8.45
CA CYS A 4 15.75 8.69 -9.61
C CYS A 4 16.38 7.62 -10.55
N LYS A 5 17.70 7.64 -10.75
CA LYS A 5 18.40 6.64 -11.56
C LYS A 5 18.29 5.23 -10.98
N GLU A 6 18.36 5.11 -9.66
CA GLU A 6 18.17 3.82 -8.97
C GLU A 6 16.73 3.35 -9.10
N LYS A 7 15.73 4.22 -8.88
CA LYS A 7 14.32 3.88 -9.08
C LYS A 7 14.06 3.32 -10.49
N ILE A 8 14.63 3.94 -11.53
CA ILE A 8 14.53 3.45 -12.92
C ILE A 8 15.13 2.04 -13.05
N LYS A 9 16.29 1.77 -12.45
CA LYS A 9 16.91 0.44 -12.46
C LYS A 9 15.98 -0.62 -11.85
N TYR A 10 15.32 -0.32 -10.73
CA TYR A 10 14.35 -1.22 -10.11
C TYR A 10 13.12 -1.46 -11.00
N VAL A 11 12.57 -0.40 -11.61
CA VAL A 11 11.43 -0.55 -12.55
C VAL A 11 11.81 -1.47 -13.71
N LEU A 12 12.98 -1.25 -14.32
CA LEU A 12 13.46 -2.11 -15.41
C LEU A 12 13.64 -3.57 -14.96
N HIS A 13 14.09 -3.78 -13.73
CA HIS A 13 14.19 -5.13 -13.16
C HIS A 13 12.82 -5.79 -13.03
N TYR A 14 11.82 -5.13 -12.43
CA TYR A 14 10.47 -5.70 -12.27
C TYR A 14 9.81 -6.01 -13.62
N VAL A 15 9.94 -5.11 -14.59
CA VAL A 15 9.44 -5.34 -15.96
C VAL A 15 10.15 -6.54 -16.61
N LYS A 16 11.47 -6.64 -16.45
CA LYS A 16 12.25 -7.77 -16.98
C LYS A 16 11.82 -9.11 -16.38
N GLU A 17 11.57 -9.19 -15.07
CA GLU A 17 11.08 -10.41 -14.44
C GLU A 17 9.71 -10.81 -15.00
N THR A 18 8.79 -9.86 -15.21
CA THR A 18 7.50 -10.14 -15.86
C THR A 18 7.68 -10.74 -17.27
N PHE A 19 8.59 -10.20 -18.08
CA PHE A 19 8.87 -10.75 -19.42
C PHE A 19 9.57 -12.11 -19.37
N LYS A 20 10.35 -12.37 -18.35
CA LYS A 20 10.94 -13.70 -18.11
C LYS A 20 9.86 -14.73 -17.82
N ASP A 21 8.85 -14.39 -17.00
CA ASP A 21 7.70 -15.27 -16.74
C ASP A 21 6.94 -15.57 -18.04
N TYR A 22 6.75 -14.60 -18.92
CA TYR A 22 6.15 -14.80 -20.24
C TYR A 22 6.97 -15.74 -21.11
N SER A 23 8.31 -15.59 -21.10
CA SER A 23 9.20 -16.47 -21.85
C SER A 23 9.13 -17.92 -21.36
N VAL A 24 9.14 -18.12 -20.04
CA VAL A 24 9.00 -19.46 -19.42
C VAL A 24 7.66 -20.09 -19.78
N GLN A 25 6.56 -19.33 -19.73
CA GLN A 25 5.23 -19.85 -20.11
C GLN A 25 5.18 -20.24 -21.59
N TYR A 26 5.81 -19.46 -22.46
CA TYR A 26 5.91 -19.79 -23.89
C TYR A 26 6.74 -21.05 -24.12
N GLU A 27 7.89 -21.21 -23.45
CA GLU A 27 8.76 -22.38 -23.58
C GLU A 27 8.07 -23.66 -23.10
N ILE A 28 7.29 -23.60 -22.02
CA ILE A 28 6.65 -24.80 -21.43
C ILE A 28 5.34 -25.16 -22.17
N PHE A 29 4.50 -24.18 -22.47
CA PHE A 29 3.12 -24.37 -22.92
C PHE A 29 2.84 -23.77 -24.32
N GLY A 30 3.86 -23.23 -24.99
CA GLY A 30 3.73 -22.60 -26.29
C GLY A 30 2.86 -21.33 -26.29
N PHE A 31 2.37 -20.97 -27.47
CA PHE A 31 1.58 -19.76 -27.68
C PHE A 31 0.34 -19.67 -26.77
N PHE A 32 -0.36 -20.76 -26.55
CA PHE A 32 -1.58 -20.76 -25.71
C PHE A 32 -1.26 -20.52 -24.24
N GLY A 33 -0.13 -21.02 -23.73
CA GLY A 33 0.33 -20.74 -22.37
C GLY A 33 0.66 -19.27 -22.17
N LEU A 34 1.39 -18.68 -23.11
CA LEU A 34 1.70 -17.25 -23.12
C LEU A 34 0.43 -16.40 -23.17
N LEU A 35 -0.49 -16.70 -24.08
CA LEU A 35 -1.77 -15.99 -24.23
C LEU A 35 -2.60 -16.07 -22.94
N SER A 36 -2.69 -17.26 -22.34
CA SER A 36 -3.41 -17.47 -21.08
C SER A 36 -2.85 -16.58 -19.95
N LEU A 37 -1.53 -16.50 -19.82
CA LEU A 37 -0.88 -15.66 -18.79
C LEU A 37 -1.15 -14.17 -19.05
N ILE A 38 -1.04 -13.70 -20.29
CA ILE A 38 -1.37 -12.32 -20.65
C ILE A 38 -2.83 -11.99 -20.32
N LEU A 39 -3.77 -12.83 -20.72
CA LEU A 39 -5.19 -12.63 -20.46
C LEU A 39 -5.50 -12.60 -18.95
N ARG A 40 -4.86 -13.49 -18.17
CA ARG A 40 -4.98 -13.47 -16.73
C ARG A 40 -4.52 -12.13 -16.16
N ASN A 41 -3.31 -11.69 -16.51
CA ASN A 41 -2.76 -10.42 -16.01
C ASN A 41 -3.64 -9.23 -16.38
N VAL A 42 -4.16 -9.20 -17.60
CA VAL A 42 -5.08 -8.15 -18.07
C VAL A 42 -6.38 -8.16 -17.26
N THR A 43 -6.98 -9.33 -17.07
CA THR A 43 -8.25 -9.46 -16.32
C THR A 43 -8.08 -9.06 -14.86
N GLU A 44 -7.00 -9.52 -14.21
CA GLU A 44 -6.67 -9.14 -12.83
C GLU A 44 -6.40 -7.64 -12.70
N SER A 45 -5.66 -7.03 -13.64
CA SER A 45 -5.40 -5.59 -13.65
C SER A 45 -6.68 -4.78 -13.75
N TYR A 46 -7.63 -5.15 -14.62
CA TYR A 46 -8.90 -4.44 -14.71
C TYR A 46 -9.77 -4.58 -13.46
N SER A 47 -9.76 -5.73 -12.78
CA SER A 47 -10.43 -5.87 -11.49
C SER A 47 -9.81 -4.96 -10.43
N HIS A 48 -8.49 -4.78 -10.47
CA HIS A 48 -7.75 -3.91 -9.55
C HIS A 48 -7.97 -2.41 -9.81
N ILE A 49 -8.38 -1.99 -11.01
CA ILE A 49 -8.80 -0.60 -11.26
C ILE A 49 -9.99 -0.24 -10.34
N LEU A 50 -11.03 -1.06 -10.32
CA LEU A 50 -12.22 -0.83 -9.49
C LEU A 50 -11.86 -0.85 -8.00
N TYR A 51 -11.01 -1.79 -7.60
CA TYR A 51 -10.54 -1.87 -6.23
C TYR A 51 -9.74 -0.62 -5.84
N SER A 52 -8.75 -0.20 -6.64
CA SER A 52 -7.93 0.99 -6.38
C SER A 52 -8.77 2.26 -6.39
N TYR A 53 -9.79 2.36 -7.25
CA TYR A 53 -10.73 3.47 -7.24
C TYR A 53 -11.55 3.53 -5.95
N LYS A 54 -12.11 2.40 -5.50
CA LYS A 54 -12.83 2.33 -4.21
C LYS A 54 -11.93 2.71 -3.05
N HIS A 55 -10.68 2.22 -3.06
CA HIS A 55 -9.70 2.55 -2.05
C HIS A 55 -9.37 4.06 -2.04
N HIS A 56 -9.13 4.65 -3.21
CA HIS A 56 -8.90 6.09 -3.36
C HIS A 56 -10.05 6.94 -2.81
N VAL A 57 -11.30 6.58 -3.12
CA VAL A 57 -12.49 7.28 -2.61
C VAL A 57 -12.60 7.12 -1.10
N CYS A 58 -12.39 5.90 -0.58
CA CYS A 58 -12.38 5.63 0.85
C CYS A 58 -11.30 6.42 1.57
N PHE A 59 -10.08 6.43 1.03
CA PHE A 59 -8.95 7.17 1.59
C PHE A 59 -9.31 8.65 1.82
N LYS A 60 -9.88 9.32 0.79
CA LYS A 60 -10.28 10.72 0.90
C LYS A 60 -11.34 10.96 1.99
N LYS A 61 -12.29 10.04 2.13
CA LYS A 61 -13.32 10.12 3.19
C LYS A 61 -12.69 9.92 4.58
N VAL A 62 -11.82 8.92 4.74
CA VAL A 62 -11.11 8.63 6.00
C VAL A 62 -10.19 9.79 6.37
N GLU A 63 -9.40 10.30 5.41
CA GLU A 63 -8.53 11.45 5.65
C GLU A 63 -9.33 12.68 6.08
N ALA A 64 -10.40 13.01 5.37
CA ALA A 64 -11.28 14.14 5.73
C ALA A 64 -11.87 13.97 7.13
N TYR A 65 -12.29 12.77 7.49
CA TYR A 65 -12.85 12.46 8.82
C TYR A 65 -11.79 12.59 9.93
N LEU A 66 -10.59 12.08 9.73
CA LEU A 66 -9.53 12.10 10.73
C LEU A 66 -8.88 13.49 10.87
N ARG A 67 -8.71 14.21 9.76
CA ARG A 67 -7.94 15.47 9.69
C ARG A 67 -8.79 16.72 9.44
N GLY A 68 -10.10 16.58 9.21
CA GLY A 68 -11.00 17.68 8.84
C GLY A 68 -10.83 18.19 7.40
N ARG A 69 -9.90 17.66 6.63
CA ARG A 69 -9.63 18.03 5.23
C ARG A 69 -8.93 16.93 4.45
N VAL A 70 -9.06 16.97 3.13
CA VAL A 70 -8.30 16.11 2.20
C VAL A 70 -7.03 16.80 1.77
N ILE A 71 -5.86 16.22 2.05
CA ILE A 71 -4.54 16.71 1.65
C ILE A 71 -4.03 15.91 0.46
N HIS A 72 -4.08 14.56 0.54
CA HIS A 72 -3.53 13.66 -0.46
C HIS A 72 -4.59 13.32 -1.52
N LYS A 73 -4.92 14.32 -2.35
CA LYS A 73 -6.00 14.24 -3.34
C LYS A 73 -5.80 13.15 -4.40
N TYR A 74 -4.56 12.74 -4.65
CA TYR A 74 -4.17 11.82 -5.72
C TYR A 74 -3.61 10.49 -5.18
N HIS A 75 -3.92 10.16 -3.91
CA HIS A 75 -3.53 8.89 -3.33
C HIS A 75 -3.91 7.72 -4.24
N ASP A 76 -2.97 6.86 -4.58
CA ASP A 76 -3.14 5.66 -5.43
C ASP A 76 -3.68 5.89 -6.88
N VAL A 77 -3.79 7.13 -7.36
CA VAL A 77 -4.23 7.40 -8.74
C VAL A 77 -3.27 6.82 -9.78
N ASP A 78 -1.97 6.79 -9.49
CA ASP A 78 -0.95 6.18 -10.34
C ASP A 78 -1.19 4.67 -10.55
N LYS A 79 -1.66 3.92 -9.55
CA LYS A 79 -2.08 2.53 -9.70
C LYS A 79 -3.20 2.39 -10.73
N ILE A 80 -4.24 3.23 -10.62
CA ILE A 80 -5.37 3.20 -11.55
C ILE A 80 -4.88 3.41 -12.98
N VAL A 81 -4.01 4.42 -13.17
CA VAL A 81 -3.42 4.72 -14.48
C VAL A 81 -2.55 3.56 -14.99
N MET A 82 -1.69 2.99 -14.13
CA MET A 82 -0.82 1.88 -14.53
C MET A 82 -1.63 0.63 -14.90
N TYR A 83 -2.65 0.27 -14.13
CA TYR A 83 -3.53 -0.87 -14.47
C TYR A 83 -4.29 -0.65 -15.78
N ALA A 84 -4.68 0.59 -16.09
CA ALA A 84 -5.37 0.90 -17.33
C ALA A 84 -4.45 0.87 -18.58
N LEU A 85 -3.23 1.42 -18.43
CA LEU A 85 -2.31 1.58 -19.57
C LEU A 85 -1.37 0.38 -19.77
N PHE A 86 -1.04 -0.35 -18.71
CA PHE A 86 -0.04 -1.45 -18.73
C PHE A 86 -0.57 -2.74 -18.08
N PRO A 87 -1.81 -3.18 -18.41
CA PRO A 87 -2.45 -4.32 -17.73
C PRO A 87 -1.65 -5.63 -17.90
N TRP A 88 -0.90 -5.77 -18.99
CA TRP A 88 -0.06 -6.94 -19.24
C TRP A 88 1.13 -7.10 -18.28
N LEU A 89 1.55 -6.04 -17.58
CA LEU A 89 2.60 -6.16 -16.56
C LEU A 89 2.13 -6.96 -15.34
N GLY A 90 0.82 -7.09 -15.15
CA GLY A 90 0.24 -7.81 -14.03
C GLY A 90 0.29 -7.01 -12.72
N VAL A 91 -0.51 -7.48 -11.78
CA VAL A 91 -0.75 -6.79 -10.51
C VAL A 91 0.51 -6.70 -9.65
N GLU A 92 1.33 -7.74 -9.63
CA GLU A 92 2.55 -7.77 -8.81
C GLU A 92 3.58 -6.74 -9.28
N CYS A 93 3.88 -6.69 -10.59
CA CYS A 93 4.82 -5.73 -11.16
C CYS A 93 4.36 -4.29 -10.90
N ILE A 94 3.08 -3.99 -11.16
CA ILE A 94 2.51 -2.66 -10.94
C ILE A 94 2.59 -2.26 -9.46
N ASN A 95 2.28 -3.17 -8.53
CA ASN A 95 2.40 -2.90 -7.10
C ASN A 95 3.85 -2.64 -6.67
N HIS A 96 4.84 -3.37 -7.21
CA HIS A 96 6.26 -3.11 -6.92
C HIS A 96 6.68 -1.72 -7.41
N ILE A 97 6.29 -1.33 -8.64
CA ILE A 97 6.56 0.00 -9.17
C ILE A 97 5.92 1.07 -8.28
N HIS A 98 4.64 0.91 -7.95
CA HIS A 98 3.91 1.83 -7.10
C HIS A 98 4.55 1.98 -5.71
N THR A 99 4.83 0.88 -5.01
CA THR A 99 5.46 0.94 -3.69
C THR A 99 6.86 1.56 -3.71
N LEU A 100 7.58 1.44 -4.82
CA LEU A 100 8.88 2.08 -5.00
C LEU A 100 8.78 3.60 -5.16
N TRP A 101 7.77 4.08 -5.92
CA TRP A 101 7.62 5.51 -6.26
C TRP A 101 6.88 6.30 -5.20
N GLN A 102 5.84 5.71 -4.61
CA GLN A 102 4.97 6.41 -3.66
C GLN A 102 5.58 6.47 -2.26
N ASP A 103 5.67 7.68 -1.74
CA ASP A 103 6.35 7.93 -0.47
C ASP A 103 5.51 7.50 0.76
N HIS A 104 4.19 7.34 0.63
CA HIS A 104 3.35 6.80 1.70
C HIS A 104 3.61 5.31 2.02
N HIS A 105 4.22 4.55 1.09
CA HIS A 105 4.66 3.19 1.41
C HIS A 105 5.98 3.21 2.18
N PRO A 106 6.02 2.66 3.41
CA PRO A 106 7.23 2.69 4.23
C PRO A 106 8.32 1.73 3.77
N CYS A 107 8.01 0.80 2.87
CA CYS A 107 8.98 -0.16 2.35
C CYS A 107 8.70 -0.50 0.87
N TYR A 108 9.70 -1.06 0.22
CA TYR A 108 9.64 -1.63 -1.12
C TYR A 108 10.46 -2.94 -1.14
N LYS A 109 10.33 -3.76 -2.19
CA LYS A 109 11.24 -4.88 -2.40
C LYS A 109 12.49 -4.41 -3.13
N ASP A 110 13.67 -4.81 -2.68
CA ASP A 110 14.92 -4.57 -3.40
C ASP A 110 15.11 -5.56 -4.57
N LEU A 111 16.27 -5.45 -5.27
CA LEU A 111 16.55 -6.30 -6.44
C LEU A 111 16.72 -7.79 -6.09
N ASP A 112 17.00 -8.09 -4.84
CA ASP A 112 17.16 -9.45 -4.32
C ASP A 112 15.85 -9.97 -3.70
N GLY A 113 14.76 -9.17 -3.78
CA GLY A 113 13.44 -9.48 -3.23
C GLY A 113 13.28 -9.21 -1.73
N ASN A 114 14.31 -8.65 -1.07
CA ASN A 114 14.25 -8.33 0.35
C ASN A 114 13.45 -7.05 0.60
N LYS A 115 12.86 -6.97 1.81
CA LYS A 115 12.15 -5.77 2.26
C LYS A 115 13.15 -4.69 2.66
N SER A 116 13.13 -3.57 1.95
CA SER A 116 13.92 -2.37 2.24
C SER A 116 13.03 -1.22 2.67
N TYR A 117 13.46 -0.47 3.70
CA TYR A 117 12.68 0.65 4.25
C TYR A 117 13.09 1.97 3.60
N LYS A 118 12.11 2.87 3.46
CA LYS A 118 12.31 4.25 3.04
C LYS A 118 12.36 5.16 4.27
N PRO A 119 13.33 6.09 4.34
CA PRO A 119 13.24 7.18 5.31
C PRO A 119 11.96 7.98 5.06
N LYS A 120 11.24 8.32 6.14
CA LYS A 120 9.95 9.03 6.08
C LYS A 120 9.93 10.20 7.03
N ASP A 121 9.32 11.28 6.59
CA ASP A 121 8.94 12.37 7.47
C ASP A 121 7.58 12.12 8.17
N GLU A 122 7.17 13.04 9.03
CA GLU A 122 5.91 12.92 9.78
C GLU A 122 4.68 12.97 8.86
N VAL A 123 4.75 13.72 7.77
CA VAL A 123 3.64 13.87 6.81
C VAL A 123 3.42 12.57 6.06
N GLU A 124 4.50 11.95 5.59
CA GLU A 124 4.48 10.67 4.88
C GLU A 124 3.99 9.52 5.79
N TRP A 125 4.32 9.54 7.09
CA TRP A 125 3.77 8.60 8.06
C TRP A 125 2.29 8.83 8.28
N THR A 126 1.84 10.08 8.27
CA THR A 126 0.41 10.39 8.40
C THR A 126 -0.38 9.80 7.22
N GLU A 127 0.11 9.98 5.99
CA GLU A 127 -0.51 9.38 4.80
C GLU A 127 -0.53 7.86 4.88
N ALA A 128 0.60 7.23 5.24
CA ALA A 128 0.69 5.77 5.39
C ALA A 128 -0.31 5.22 6.42
N ILE A 129 -0.48 5.90 7.56
CA ILE A 129 -1.39 5.46 8.62
C ILE A 129 -2.86 5.62 8.21
N VAL A 130 -3.20 6.70 7.49
CA VAL A 130 -4.55 6.87 6.90
C VAL A 130 -4.83 5.78 5.86
N ASP A 131 -3.84 5.41 5.03
CA ASP A 131 -3.93 4.30 4.07
C ASP A 131 -4.20 2.95 4.79
N TRP A 132 -3.46 2.67 5.87
CA TRP A 132 -3.68 1.46 6.66
C TRP A 132 -5.08 1.43 7.29
N GLU A 133 -5.56 2.56 7.81
CA GLU A 133 -6.91 2.64 8.38
C GLU A 133 -7.99 2.46 7.31
N CYS A 134 -7.75 2.98 6.10
CA CYS A 134 -8.65 2.79 4.97
C CYS A 134 -8.76 1.31 4.56
N ALA A 135 -7.68 0.53 4.72
CA ALA A 135 -7.66 -0.89 4.35
C ALA A 135 -8.73 -1.73 5.08
N ARG A 136 -9.11 -1.38 6.33
CA ARG A 136 -10.18 -2.10 7.07
C ARG A 136 -11.54 -2.03 6.36
N PHE A 137 -11.79 -1.01 5.55
CA PHE A 137 -13.05 -0.82 4.83
C PHE A 137 -13.00 -1.34 3.39
N THR A 138 -11.81 -1.48 2.82
CA THR A 138 -11.63 -1.77 1.39
C THR A 138 -10.99 -3.12 1.11
N LYS A 139 -10.38 -3.77 2.11
CA LYS A 139 -9.74 -5.09 1.96
C LYS A 139 -10.51 -6.15 2.74
N PRO A 140 -11.49 -6.84 2.11
CA PRO A 140 -12.32 -7.83 2.81
C PRO A 140 -11.53 -9.05 3.31
N ASP A 141 -10.43 -9.38 2.64
CA ASP A 141 -9.53 -10.48 2.98
C ASP A 141 -8.54 -10.14 4.12
N LYS A 142 -8.31 -8.85 4.37
CA LYS A 142 -7.36 -8.34 5.39
C LYS A 142 -7.87 -7.05 6.02
N PRO A 143 -8.98 -7.08 6.75
CA PRO A 143 -9.59 -5.86 7.31
C PRO A 143 -8.85 -5.37 8.56
N LEU A 144 -7.52 -5.17 8.45
CA LEU A 144 -6.71 -4.65 9.55
C LEU A 144 -6.87 -3.13 9.65
N ASN A 145 -7.12 -2.62 10.86
CA ASN A 145 -6.99 -1.19 11.14
C ASN A 145 -5.51 -0.76 11.19
N ALA A 146 -5.26 0.54 11.32
CA ALA A 146 -3.90 1.06 11.31
C ALA A 146 -3.04 0.53 12.47
N TYR A 147 -3.60 0.35 13.68
CA TYR A 147 -2.87 -0.17 14.82
C TYR A 147 -2.53 -1.66 14.68
N ASP A 148 -3.48 -2.47 14.19
CA ASP A 148 -3.23 -3.89 13.92
C ASP A 148 -2.18 -4.06 12.80
N THR A 149 -2.19 -3.17 11.80
CA THR A 149 -1.17 -3.13 10.74
C THR A 149 0.20 -2.82 11.32
N TYR A 150 0.29 -1.84 12.24
CA TYR A 150 1.52 -1.54 12.96
C TYR A 150 2.02 -2.77 13.75
N LEU A 151 1.17 -3.39 14.57
CA LEU A 151 1.55 -4.55 15.39
C LEU A 151 2.06 -5.71 14.54
N LYS A 152 1.42 -5.95 13.39
CA LYS A 152 1.78 -7.07 12.52
C LYS A 152 3.07 -6.88 11.75
N TYR A 153 3.36 -5.65 11.30
CA TYR A 153 4.42 -5.43 10.32
C TYR A 153 5.56 -4.52 10.78
N TYR A 154 5.35 -3.72 11.83
CA TYR A 154 6.27 -2.64 12.23
C TYR A 154 6.60 -2.59 13.72
N TYR A 155 6.06 -3.47 14.55
CA TYR A 155 6.18 -3.44 16.03
C TYR A 155 7.63 -3.38 16.52
N THR A 156 8.56 -4.06 15.84
CA THR A 156 9.99 -4.09 16.19
C THR A 156 10.84 -3.13 15.35
N SER A 157 10.21 -2.24 14.57
CA SER A 157 10.94 -1.32 13.69
C SER A 157 11.43 -0.09 14.46
N GLU A 158 12.48 0.56 13.92
CA GLU A 158 12.96 1.87 14.40
C GLU A 158 11.88 2.96 14.32
N TYR A 159 10.81 2.75 13.55
CA TYR A 159 9.70 3.68 13.33
C TYR A 159 8.58 3.58 14.38
N THR A 160 8.66 2.64 15.34
CA THR A 160 7.64 2.43 16.37
C THR A 160 7.18 3.73 17.02
N ARG A 161 8.12 4.57 17.43
CA ARG A 161 7.81 5.83 18.15
C ARG A 161 7.02 6.80 17.29
N VAL A 162 7.42 7.02 16.03
CA VAL A 162 6.73 7.95 15.14
C VAL A 162 5.35 7.42 14.74
N ILE A 163 5.23 6.12 14.50
CA ILE A 163 3.93 5.49 14.18
C ILE A 163 2.95 5.64 15.35
N ILE A 164 3.36 5.31 16.56
CA ILE A 164 2.51 5.45 17.76
C ILE A 164 2.08 6.91 17.97
N ASN A 165 3.01 7.86 17.89
CA ASN A 165 2.68 9.28 18.03
C ASN A 165 1.69 9.75 16.95
N THR A 166 1.84 9.29 15.72
CA THR A 166 0.92 9.64 14.63
C THR A 166 -0.47 9.01 14.82
N LEU A 167 -0.53 7.74 15.27
CA LEU A 167 -1.81 7.10 15.62
C LEU A 167 -2.54 7.89 16.73
N ILE A 168 -1.81 8.36 17.74
CA ILE A 168 -2.38 9.17 18.82
C ILE A 168 -2.86 10.52 18.29
N SER A 169 -2.06 11.21 17.48
CA SER A 169 -2.40 12.53 16.92
C SER A 169 -3.62 12.50 16.00
N LEU A 170 -3.81 11.38 15.29
CA LEU A 170 -5.01 11.15 14.47
C LEU A 170 -6.23 10.71 15.30
N GLY A 171 -6.05 10.46 16.61
CA GLY A 171 -7.10 9.97 17.49
C GLY A 171 -7.50 8.52 17.20
N LEU A 172 -6.60 7.71 16.62
CA LEU A 172 -6.80 6.29 16.37
C LEU A 172 -6.33 5.42 17.53
N LEU A 173 -5.54 6.00 18.45
CA LEU A 173 -4.98 5.30 19.60
C LEU A 173 -5.06 6.18 20.84
N ASN A 174 -5.61 5.65 21.92
CA ASN A 174 -5.56 6.27 23.25
C ASN A 174 -4.47 5.63 24.10
N VAL A 175 -3.78 6.46 24.88
CA VAL A 175 -2.78 6.02 25.83
C VAL A 175 -3.33 6.20 27.23
N LYS A 176 -3.33 5.15 28.05
CA LYS A 176 -3.61 5.21 29.48
C LYS A 176 -2.40 4.75 30.24
N THR A 177 -1.94 5.57 31.18
CA THR A 177 -0.93 5.17 32.15
C THR A 177 -1.65 4.56 33.34
N THR A 178 -1.26 3.36 33.72
CA THR A 178 -1.76 2.63 34.90
C THR A 178 -0.56 2.30 35.82
N ASP A 179 -0.82 1.88 37.02
CA ASP A 179 0.22 1.43 37.95
C ASP A 179 1.02 0.24 37.40
N ALA A 180 0.43 -0.52 36.49
CA ALA A 180 1.07 -1.65 35.78
C ALA A 180 1.85 -1.23 34.52
N GLY A 181 1.85 0.07 34.15
CA GLY A 181 2.54 0.60 32.97
C GLY A 181 1.63 1.31 31.97
N VAL A 182 2.14 1.49 30.75
CA VAL A 182 1.42 2.17 29.64
C VAL A 182 0.56 1.16 28.89
N VAL A 183 -0.73 1.44 28.82
CA VAL A 183 -1.69 0.63 28.07
C VAL A 183 -2.19 1.42 26.86
N TYR A 184 -2.09 0.81 25.68
CA TYR A 184 -2.63 1.35 24.43
C TYR A 184 -4.02 0.78 24.16
N LYS A 185 -4.97 1.65 23.87
CA LYS A 185 -6.34 1.25 23.45
C LYS A 185 -6.68 1.89 22.12
N VAL A 186 -7.08 1.07 21.15
CA VAL A 186 -7.67 1.56 19.91
C VAL A 186 -8.92 2.38 20.24
N THR A 187 -9.09 3.52 19.59
CA THR A 187 -10.24 4.38 19.84
C THR A 187 -11.44 3.93 19.00
N ASP A 188 -12.62 4.20 19.51
CA ASP A 188 -13.88 3.96 18.79
C ASP A 188 -14.22 5.10 17.81
N LYS A 189 -13.26 6.03 17.55
CA LYS A 189 -13.48 7.17 16.65
C LYS A 189 -13.99 6.73 15.29
N MET A 190 -13.45 5.63 14.74
CA MET A 190 -13.83 5.10 13.45
C MET A 190 -15.12 4.27 13.46
N ASP A 191 -15.67 3.92 14.61
CA ASP A 191 -16.94 3.18 14.71
C ASP A 191 -18.13 4.02 14.24
N TYR A 192 -17.99 5.33 14.26
CA TYR A 192 -18.97 6.28 13.73
C TYR A 192 -18.77 6.63 12.26
N PHE A 193 -17.68 6.13 11.65
CA PHE A 193 -17.39 6.35 10.24
C PHE A 193 -18.20 5.39 9.39
N LYS A 194 -19.10 5.93 8.55
CA LYS A 194 -19.87 5.15 7.58
C LYS A 194 -19.23 5.31 6.21
N TYR A 195 -18.74 4.21 5.70
CA TYR A 195 -18.31 4.10 4.32
C TYR A 195 -19.46 3.48 3.52
N GLU A 196 -20.27 4.34 2.90
CA GLU A 196 -21.35 3.96 1.97
C GLU A 196 -20.87 4.21 0.54
#